data_5fe0ab1d88b322ab9fc4b419a672b216
#
_entry.id   5fe0ab1d88b322ab9fc4b419a672b216
#
_cell.length_a   1.000
_cell.length_b   1.000
_cell.length_c   1.000
_cell.angle_alpha   90.00
_cell.angle_beta   90.00
_cell.angle_gamma   90.00
#
_symmetry.space_group_name_H-M   'P 1'
#
loop_
_entity.id
_entity.type
_entity.pdbx_description
1 polymer ?
#
loop_
_entity_poly.entity_id
_entity_poly.type
_entity_poly.pdbx_seq_one_letter_code
_entity_poly.pdbx_strand_id
1 'polypeptide(L)'
;MNKEKIARICWNTNGWLKPSGMAGKSKNKYAYEYRVGFGHEEWLLDTTKNYKGYHYAYLQPIGLHREKYRGQTFNISLYSINEETKKRWWLGGIRNVTVTTKEESQEAFLAYKKNGWLTEMEEQIRSVGGKVQELGKTKLEDFFVIRFRPRSLDLLDTPLEFSRRDPAVKATYYVLLNKDKMPKLLSPKKQFSFRHGHTKKKGTTESSYE
;
A
#
# COMPACT_ATOMS: atom_id res chain seq x y z
N MET A 1 9.66 12.05 18.89
CA MET A 1 9.89 11.16 17.72
C MET A 1 8.64 10.32 17.48
N ASN A 2 8.28 10.04 16.23
CA ASN A 2 7.15 9.15 15.93
C ASN A 2 7.48 7.71 16.35
N LYS A 3 6.45 6.99 16.79
CA LYS A 3 6.61 5.57 17.11
C LYS A 3 6.88 4.76 15.84
N GLU A 4 7.88 3.89 15.90
CA GLU A 4 8.23 2.98 14.82
C GLU A 4 7.31 1.76 14.83
N LYS A 5 6.74 1.44 13.69
CA LYS A 5 5.80 0.32 13.51
C LYS A 5 6.20 -0.54 12.33
N ILE A 6 5.68 -1.77 12.30
CA ILE A 6 5.77 -2.68 11.16
C ILE A 6 4.34 -3.09 10.81
N ALA A 7 4.00 -3.02 9.52
CA ALA A 7 2.71 -3.44 8.99
C ALA A 7 2.89 -4.46 7.86
N ARG A 8 2.10 -5.55 7.91
CA ARG A 8 1.88 -6.39 6.76
C ARG A 8 0.89 -5.70 5.82
N ILE A 9 1.18 -5.75 4.50
CA ILE A 9 0.24 -5.36 3.45
C ILE A 9 -0.05 -6.55 2.53
N CYS A 10 -1.17 -6.51 1.81
CA CYS A 10 -1.55 -7.55 0.86
C CYS A 10 -0.47 -7.74 -0.22
N TRP A 11 -0.39 -8.95 -0.79
CA TRP A 11 0.53 -9.19 -1.90
C TRP A 11 0.07 -8.45 -3.16
N ASN A 12 1.01 -7.83 -3.85
CA ASN A 12 0.75 -7.11 -5.09
C ASN A 12 1.97 -7.21 -6.01
N THR A 13 1.76 -7.39 -7.30
CA THR A 13 2.82 -7.47 -8.32
C THR A 13 2.93 -6.20 -9.17
N ASN A 14 2.09 -5.19 -8.90
CA ASN A 14 2.08 -3.89 -9.58
C ASN A 14 2.66 -2.77 -8.69
N GLY A 15 3.48 -3.09 -7.68
CA GLY A 15 4.10 -2.10 -6.80
C GLY A 15 3.12 -1.33 -5.91
N TRP A 16 1.94 -1.88 -5.65
CA TRP A 16 0.85 -1.23 -4.90
C TRP A 16 0.37 0.10 -5.51
N LEU A 17 0.47 0.20 -6.83
CA LEU A 17 -0.06 1.33 -7.61
C LEU A 17 -1.48 1.06 -8.11
N LYS A 18 -1.83 -0.22 -8.29
CA LYS A 18 -3.14 -0.71 -8.75
C LYS A 18 -3.29 -2.20 -8.45
N PRO A 19 -4.51 -2.76 -8.53
CA PRO A 19 -4.74 -4.17 -8.35
C PRO A 19 -3.92 -5.06 -9.30
N SER A 20 -3.48 -6.20 -8.78
CA SER A 20 -2.63 -7.16 -9.53
C SER A 20 -3.31 -8.51 -9.77
N GLY A 21 -4.62 -8.62 -9.49
CA GLY A 21 -5.34 -9.88 -9.59
C GLY A 21 -4.95 -10.85 -8.46
N MET A 22 -5.12 -12.16 -8.70
CA MET A 22 -5.02 -13.19 -7.65
C MET A 22 -3.65 -13.86 -7.54
N ALA A 23 -2.71 -13.60 -8.46
CA ALA A 23 -1.38 -14.22 -8.44
C ALA A 23 -0.64 -13.92 -7.13
N GLY A 24 -0.17 -14.93 -6.43
CA GLY A 24 0.54 -14.82 -5.15
C GLY A 24 -0.33 -14.45 -3.94
N LYS A 25 -1.65 -14.23 -4.10
CA LYS A 25 -2.59 -13.98 -3.02
C LYS A 25 -3.14 -15.26 -2.40
N SER A 26 -3.81 -15.13 -1.27
CA SER A 26 -4.43 -16.26 -0.57
C SER A 26 -5.51 -16.91 -1.43
N LYS A 27 -5.46 -18.24 -1.54
CA LYS A 27 -6.52 -19.07 -2.15
C LYS A 27 -7.57 -19.53 -1.14
N ASN A 28 -7.50 -19.04 0.09
CA ASN A 28 -8.51 -19.32 1.09
C ASN A 28 -9.83 -18.63 0.71
N LYS A 29 -10.89 -19.42 0.54
CA LYS A 29 -12.23 -18.93 0.16
C LYS A 29 -12.84 -17.90 1.13
N TYR A 30 -12.34 -17.84 2.35
CA TYR A 30 -12.77 -16.84 3.35
C TYR A 30 -11.95 -15.55 3.30
N ALA A 31 -10.81 -15.51 2.61
CA ALA A 31 -10.04 -14.30 2.45
C ALA A 31 -10.81 -13.27 1.61
N TYR A 32 -10.74 -12.01 2.02
CA TYR A 32 -11.43 -10.92 1.31
C TYR A 32 -11.00 -10.86 -0.16
N GLU A 33 -9.69 -10.83 -0.41
CA GLU A 33 -9.12 -10.73 -1.76
C GLU A 33 -9.55 -11.91 -2.66
N TYR A 34 -9.71 -13.13 -2.09
CA TYR A 34 -10.20 -14.27 -2.85
C TYR A 34 -11.65 -14.08 -3.29
N ARG A 35 -12.50 -13.54 -2.42
CA ARG A 35 -13.92 -13.36 -2.69
C ARG A 35 -14.22 -12.23 -3.67
N VAL A 36 -13.41 -11.17 -3.64
CA VAL A 36 -13.69 -9.93 -4.40
C VAL A 36 -12.69 -9.64 -5.51
N GLY A 37 -11.52 -10.30 -5.53
CA GLY A 37 -10.50 -10.17 -6.58
C GLY A 37 -9.49 -9.04 -6.37
N PHE A 38 -9.62 -8.24 -5.31
CA PHE A 38 -8.68 -7.16 -4.97
C PHE A 38 -8.59 -6.91 -3.46
N GLY A 39 -7.58 -6.15 -3.02
CA GLY A 39 -7.46 -5.64 -1.67
C GLY A 39 -7.42 -4.11 -1.65
N HIS A 40 -8.00 -3.48 -0.63
CA HIS A 40 -8.02 -2.00 -0.51
C HIS A 40 -6.63 -1.38 -0.40
N GLU A 41 -5.61 -2.15 0.01
CA GLU A 41 -4.21 -1.70 0.10
C GLU A 41 -3.49 -1.65 -1.25
N GLU A 42 -4.10 -2.12 -2.35
CA GLU A 42 -3.42 -2.23 -3.64
C GLU A 42 -3.16 -0.88 -4.31
N TRP A 43 -3.65 0.22 -3.76
CA TRP A 43 -3.31 1.60 -4.15
C TRP A 43 -2.47 2.34 -3.11
N LEU A 44 -1.93 1.63 -2.11
CA LEU A 44 -1.21 2.24 -0.99
C LEU A 44 -0.07 3.17 -1.42
N LEU A 45 0.59 2.86 -2.52
CA LEU A 45 1.76 3.58 -2.99
C LEU A 45 1.50 4.42 -4.28
N ASP A 46 0.25 4.52 -4.74
CA ASP A 46 -0.12 5.35 -5.88
C ASP A 46 -0.21 6.85 -5.50
N THR A 47 0.93 7.44 -5.24
CA THR A 47 1.04 8.85 -4.83
C THR A 47 0.73 9.86 -5.95
N THR A 48 0.38 9.40 -7.17
CA THR A 48 -0.15 10.27 -8.21
C THR A 48 -1.48 10.86 -7.81
N LYS A 49 -2.27 10.13 -7.02
CA LYS A 49 -3.52 10.59 -6.41
C LYS A 49 -3.22 11.38 -5.13
N ASN A 50 -3.00 12.68 -5.32
CA ASN A 50 -2.59 13.60 -4.25
C ASN A 50 -3.65 14.68 -4.01
N TYR A 51 -4.19 14.74 -2.81
CA TYR A 51 -5.16 15.75 -2.39
C TYR A 51 -4.59 16.58 -1.24
N LYS A 52 -4.55 17.90 -1.39
CA LYS A 52 -3.98 18.85 -0.42
C LYS A 52 -2.53 18.51 0.02
N GLY A 53 -1.72 17.96 -0.90
CA GLY A 53 -0.33 17.59 -0.63
C GLY A 53 -0.16 16.24 0.10
N TYR A 54 -1.24 15.46 0.25
CA TYR A 54 -1.24 14.14 0.87
C TYR A 54 -1.80 13.07 -0.07
N HIS A 55 -1.19 11.91 -0.04
CA HIS A 55 -1.80 10.68 -0.52
C HIS A 55 -2.63 10.06 0.61
N TYR A 56 -3.85 9.63 0.27
CA TYR A 56 -4.78 8.97 1.18
C TYR A 56 -4.90 7.50 0.80
N ALA A 57 -4.84 6.60 1.78
CA ALA A 57 -4.84 5.18 1.52
C ALA A 57 -5.53 4.38 2.62
N TYR A 58 -5.81 3.13 2.30
CA TYR A 58 -6.20 2.12 3.28
C TYR A 58 -4.97 1.34 3.75
N LEU A 59 -4.92 1.03 5.05
CA LEU A 59 -3.93 0.14 5.65
C LEU A 59 -4.65 -0.73 6.67
N GLN A 60 -4.81 -2.02 6.35
CA GLN A 60 -5.67 -2.94 7.09
C GLN A 60 -5.33 -3.03 8.59
N PRO A 61 -4.05 -3.11 9.04
CA PRO A 61 -3.72 -3.13 10.46
C PRO A 61 -4.21 -1.91 11.25
N ILE A 62 -4.37 -0.77 10.58
CA ILE A 62 -4.92 0.46 11.16
C ILE A 62 -6.44 0.46 11.02
N GLY A 63 -6.98 0.11 9.84
CA GLY A 63 -8.41 0.12 9.57
C GLY A 63 -9.22 -0.73 10.56
N LEU A 64 -8.71 -1.91 10.93
CA LEU A 64 -9.32 -2.78 11.94
C LEU A 64 -9.38 -2.17 13.35
N HIS A 65 -8.56 -1.16 13.63
CA HIS A 65 -8.41 -0.55 14.96
C HIS A 65 -8.30 0.98 14.88
N ARG A 66 -8.97 1.61 13.91
CA ARG A 66 -8.82 3.03 13.61
C ARG A 66 -9.03 3.93 14.81
N GLU A 67 -10.09 3.69 15.60
CA GLU A 67 -10.40 4.51 16.78
C GLU A 67 -9.26 4.52 17.81
N LYS A 68 -8.59 3.37 18.00
CA LYS A 68 -7.41 3.24 18.87
C LYS A 68 -6.24 4.13 18.43
N TYR A 69 -6.11 4.36 17.13
CA TYR A 69 -4.96 5.06 16.54
C TYR A 69 -5.31 6.44 15.98
N ARG A 70 -6.57 6.86 16.02
CA ARG A 70 -7.05 8.11 15.45
C ARG A 70 -6.18 9.31 15.83
N GLY A 71 -5.78 10.11 14.85
CA GLY A 71 -4.95 11.30 15.02
C GLY A 71 -3.48 11.03 15.37
N GLN A 72 -3.10 9.77 15.60
CA GLN A 72 -1.70 9.43 15.86
C GLN A 72 -0.89 9.41 14.56
N THR A 73 0.40 9.65 14.72
CA THR A 73 1.37 9.63 13.61
C THR A 73 2.46 8.59 13.89
N PHE A 74 2.79 7.79 12.88
CA PHE A 74 3.76 6.69 12.96
C PHE A 74 4.77 6.76 11.82
N ASN A 75 5.95 6.16 12.02
CA ASN A 75 6.79 5.67 10.93
C ASN A 75 6.48 4.19 10.76
N ILE A 76 6.09 3.77 9.57
CA ILE A 76 5.61 2.40 9.32
C ILE A 76 6.51 1.73 8.30
N SER A 77 7.21 0.68 8.73
CA SER A 77 7.89 -0.23 7.82
C SER A 77 6.91 -1.25 7.25
N LEU A 78 7.06 -1.56 5.98
CA LEU A 78 6.14 -2.40 5.23
C LEU A 78 6.77 -3.73 4.84
N TYR A 79 6.00 -4.80 4.96
CA TYR A 79 6.33 -6.09 4.39
C TYR A 79 5.09 -6.75 3.78
N SER A 80 5.33 -7.66 2.83
CA SER A 80 4.28 -8.46 2.24
C SER A 80 4.66 -9.94 2.21
N ILE A 81 3.65 -10.80 2.09
CA ILE A 81 3.81 -12.25 2.00
C ILE A 81 3.20 -12.72 0.68
N ASN A 82 4.01 -13.39 -0.14
CA ASN A 82 3.50 -14.16 -1.26
C ASN A 82 2.88 -15.44 -0.70
N GLU A 83 1.57 -15.60 -0.81
CA GLU A 83 0.84 -16.70 -0.18
C GLU A 83 1.01 -18.04 -0.91
N GLU A 84 1.50 -18.05 -2.14
CA GLU A 84 1.82 -19.28 -2.88
C GLU A 84 3.18 -19.85 -2.45
N THR A 85 4.21 -18.99 -2.41
CA THR A 85 5.58 -19.39 -2.06
C THR A 85 5.87 -19.32 -0.56
N LYS A 86 5.01 -18.65 0.21
CA LYS A 86 5.17 -18.32 1.64
C LYS A 86 6.40 -17.45 1.93
N LYS A 87 7.01 -16.86 0.92
CA LYS A 87 8.13 -15.94 1.05
C LYS A 87 7.66 -14.57 1.56
N ARG A 88 8.50 -13.96 2.38
CA ARG A 88 8.26 -12.65 2.98
C ARG A 88 9.24 -11.64 2.39
N TRP A 89 8.71 -10.46 2.04
CA TRP A 89 9.43 -9.41 1.37
C TRP A 89 9.33 -8.12 2.14
N TRP A 90 10.50 -7.56 2.51
CA TRP A 90 10.62 -6.25 3.11
C TRP A 90 10.65 -5.19 2.01
N LEU A 91 9.83 -4.15 2.15
CA LEU A 91 9.60 -3.15 1.10
C LEU A 91 10.27 -1.80 1.41
N GLY A 92 10.69 -1.58 2.65
CA GLY A 92 11.03 -0.26 3.15
C GLY A 92 9.95 0.29 4.05
N GLY A 93 9.57 1.57 3.90
CA GLY A 93 8.56 2.14 4.78
C GLY A 93 7.99 3.48 4.33
N ILE A 94 7.15 4.04 5.18
CA ILE A 94 6.54 5.35 5.02
C ILE A 94 6.74 6.12 6.32
N ARG A 95 7.33 7.31 6.23
CA ARG A 95 7.52 8.19 7.40
C ARG A 95 6.32 9.10 7.59
N ASN A 96 6.04 9.49 8.84
CA ASN A 96 5.00 10.45 9.19
C ASN A 96 3.60 10.08 8.64
N VAL A 97 3.23 8.80 8.78
CA VAL A 97 1.90 8.32 8.45
C VAL A 97 0.93 8.76 9.54
N THR A 98 -0.05 9.58 9.21
CA THR A 98 -1.09 10.03 10.14
C THR A 98 -2.37 9.22 9.93
N VAL A 99 -2.95 8.74 11.02
CA VAL A 99 -4.26 8.07 10.99
C VAL A 99 -5.35 9.14 10.87
N THR A 100 -6.15 9.05 9.82
CA THR A 100 -7.18 10.04 9.47
C THR A 100 -8.36 10.01 10.44
N THR A 101 -9.07 11.13 10.57
CA THR A 101 -10.41 11.14 11.15
C THR A 101 -11.44 10.66 10.14
N LYS A 102 -12.67 10.42 10.59
CA LYS A 102 -13.77 10.04 9.69
C LYS A 102 -14.10 11.15 8.70
N GLU A 103 -14.10 12.39 9.17
CA GLU A 103 -14.33 13.60 8.40
C GLU A 103 -13.26 13.78 7.31
N GLU A 104 -11.98 13.60 7.67
CA GLU A 104 -10.88 13.62 6.69
C GLU A 104 -11.02 12.55 5.62
N SER A 105 -11.45 11.33 5.99
CA SER A 105 -11.70 10.25 5.02
C SER A 105 -12.82 10.62 4.06
N GLN A 106 -13.94 11.15 4.57
CA GLN A 106 -15.08 11.60 3.75
C GLN A 106 -14.65 12.70 2.78
N GLU A 107 -13.93 13.72 3.27
CA GLU A 107 -13.43 14.82 2.44
C GLU A 107 -12.51 14.30 1.32
N ALA A 108 -11.57 13.43 1.66
CA ALA A 108 -10.67 12.80 0.69
C ALA A 108 -11.45 11.96 -0.34
N PHE A 109 -12.43 11.18 0.10
CA PHE A 109 -13.28 10.38 -0.80
C PHE A 109 -14.02 11.26 -1.82
N LEU A 110 -14.62 12.35 -1.36
CA LEU A 110 -15.31 13.29 -2.26
C LEU A 110 -14.35 13.94 -3.26
N ALA A 111 -13.12 14.25 -2.83
CA ALA A 111 -12.08 14.75 -3.73
C ALA A 111 -11.65 13.68 -4.76
N TYR A 112 -11.47 12.43 -4.35
CA TYR A 112 -11.19 11.32 -5.27
C TYR A 112 -12.30 11.11 -6.30
N LYS A 113 -13.57 11.19 -5.86
CA LYS A 113 -14.73 11.13 -6.75
C LYS A 113 -14.73 12.29 -7.76
N LYS A 114 -14.55 13.52 -7.28
CA LYS A 114 -14.52 14.73 -8.12
C LYS A 114 -13.41 14.68 -9.18
N ASN A 115 -12.25 14.14 -8.84
CA ASN A 115 -11.10 14.04 -9.74
C ASN A 115 -11.15 12.83 -10.68
N GLY A 116 -12.20 12.01 -10.64
CA GLY A 116 -12.31 10.80 -11.46
C GLY A 116 -11.46 9.62 -10.99
N TRP A 117 -10.72 9.75 -9.88
CA TRP A 117 -9.82 8.70 -9.39
C TRP A 117 -10.55 7.46 -8.90
N LEU A 118 -11.78 7.60 -8.37
CA LEU A 118 -12.60 6.44 -8.02
C LEU A 118 -13.02 5.64 -9.25
N THR A 119 -13.39 6.33 -10.34
CA THR A 119 -13.72 5.68 -11.64
C THR A 119 -12.51 4.92 -12.18
N GLU A 120 -11.32 5.54 -12.12
CA GLU A 120 -10.05 4.86 -12.50
C GLU A 120 -9.81 3.61 -11.63
N MET A 121 -10.00 3.69 -10.30
CA MET A 121 -9.86 2.53 -9.41
C MET A 121 -10.85 1.42 -9.77
N GLU A 122 -12.09 1.76 -10.11
CA GLU A 122 -13.10 0.78 -10.58
C GLU A 122 -12.69 0.10 -11.88
N GLU A 123 -12.17 0.84 -12.85
CA GLU A 123 -11.66 0.31 -14.11
C GLU A 123 -10.47 -0.64 -13.88
N GLN A 124 -9.57 -0.27 -12.98
CA GLN A 124 -8.45 -1.11 -12.58
C GLN A 124 -8.91 -2.41 -11.92
N ILE A 125 -9.98 -2.39 -11.10
CA ILE A 125 -10.58 -3.61 -10.54
C ILE A 125 -11.16 -4.48 -11.67
N ARG A 126 -11.92 -3.91 -12.61
CA ARG A 126 -12.49 -4.65 -13.76
C ARG A 126 -11.39 -5.32 -14.58
N SER A 127 -10.27 -4.62 -14.81
CA SER A 127 -9.15 -5.12 -15.62
C SER A 127 -8.51 -6.40 -15.07
N VAL A 128 -8.67 -6.68 -13.78
CA VAL A 128 -8.16 -7.90 -13.11
C VAL A 128 -9.27 -8.89 -12.74
N GLY A 129 -10.49 -8.68 -13.25
CA GLY A 129 -11.64 -9.56 -12.97
C GLY A 129 -12.21 -9.42 -11.55
N GLY A 130 -11.92 -8.33 -10.87
CA GLY A 130 -12.44 -8.05 -9.52
C GLY A 130 -13.89 -7.55 -9.52
N LYS A 131 -14.54 -7.64 -8.36
CA LYS A 131 -15.94 -7.24 -8.16
C LYS A 131 -16.02 -5.76 -7.77
N VAL A 132 -16.23 -4.88 -8.75
CA VAL A 132 -16.26 -3.41 -8.55
C VAL A 132 -17.26 -2.99 -7.49
N GLN A 133 -18.43 -3.63 -7.42
CA GLN A 133 -19.46 -3.30 -6.44
C GLN A 133 -18.99 -3.42 -4.98
N GLU A 134 -17.94 -4.19 -4.73
CA GLU A 134 -17.39 -4.33 -3.37
C GLU A 134 -16.62 -3.10 -2.92
N LEU A 135 -16.03 -2.34 -3.86
CA LEU A 135 -15.40 -1.06 -3.54
C LEU A 135 -16.42 -0.06 -2.98
N GLY A 136 -17.61 0.01 -3.59
CA GLY A 136 -18.70 0.90 -3.18
C GLY A 136 -19.39 0.53 -1.87
N LYS A 137 -19.15 -0.66 -1.31
CA LYS A 137 -19.70 -1.06 -0.01
C LYS A 137 -18.95 -0.47 1.19
N THR A 138 -17.70 -0.01 0.97
CA THR A 138 -16.93 0.64 2.04
C THR A 138 -17.53 2.01 2.32
N LYS A 139 -17.82 2.28 3.59
CA LYS A 139 -18.32 3.60 4.01
C LYS A 139 -17.31 4.69 3.71
N LEU A 140 -17.77 5.87 3.34
CA LEU A 140 -16.93 7.02 2.98
C LEU A 140 -15.90 7.35 4.09
N GLU A 141 -16.39 7.31 5.33
CA GLU A 141 -15.59 7.59 6.52
C GLU A 141 -14.51 6.53 6.82
N ASP A 142 -14.58 5.34 6.21
CA ASP A 142 -13.66 4.23 6.44
C ASP A 142 -12.83 3.88 5.20
N PHE A 143 -13.02 4.62 4.10
CA PHE A 143 -12.35 4.34 2.83
C PHE A 143 -10.85 4.63 2.89
N PHE A 144 -10.47 5.73 3.52
CA PHE A 144 -9.09 6.14 3.73
C PHE A 144 -8.78 6.23 5.22
N VAL A 145 -7.95 5.33 5.72
CA VAL A 145 -7.63 5.26 7.15
C VAL A 145 -6.30 5.91 7.51
N ILE A 146 -5.47 6.21 6.51
CA ILE A 146 -4.19 6.90 6.67
C ILE A 146 -4.00 7.95 5.58
N ARG A 147 -3.12 8.92 5.90
CA ARG A 147 -2.55 9.84 4.93
C ARG A 147 -1.06 10.05 5.17
N PHE A 148 -0.33 10.36 4.13
CA PHE A 148 1.08 10.73 4.20
C PHE A 148 1.48 11.61 3.01
N ARG A 149 2.58 12.33 3.13
CA ARG A 149 3.12 13.09 1.99
C ARG A 149 3.88 12.16 1.03
N PRO A 150 3.77 12.31 -0.30
CA PRO A 150 4.52 11.47 -1.26
C PRO A 150 6.02 11.37 -0.96
N ARG A 151 6.65 12.48 -0.55
CA ARG A 151 8.06 12.52 -0.16
C ARG A 151 8.42 11.75 1.11
N SER A 152 7.42 11.25 1.82
CA SER A 152 7.61 10.43 3.04
C SER A 152 7.85 8.95 2.73
N LEU A 153 7.72 8.53 1.47
CA LEU A 153 8.07 7.18 1.03
C LEU A 153 9.58 6.98 1.16
N ASP A 154 9.95 5.86 1.77
CA ASP A 154 11.33 5.41 1.98
C ASP A 154 11.38 3.91 1.64
N LEU A 155 11.16 3.63 0.35
CA LEU A 155 11.04 2.28 -0.17
C LEU A 155 12.38 1.80 -0.71
N LEU A 156 12.61 0.51 -0.62
CA LEU A 156 13.72 -0.14 -1.31
C LEU A 156 13.45 -0.18 -2.81
N ASP A 157 14.46 0.05 -3.63
CA ASP A 157 14.38 -0.08 -5.09
C ASP A 157 13.93 -1.50 -5.49
N THR A 158 14.37 -2.47 -4.72
CA THR A 158 13.98 -3.88 -4.87
C THR A 158 13.64 -4.43 -3.49
N PRO A 159 12.45 -5.03 -3.30
CA PRO A 159 12.12 -5.71 -2.06
C PRO A 159 13.11 -6.81 -1.71
N LEU A 160 13.43 -6.94 -0.43
CA LEU A 160 14.37 -7.93 0.05
C LEU A 160 13.67 -9.05 0.81
N GLU A 161 14.01 -10.29 0.48
CA GLU A 161 13.47 -11.46 1.17
C GLU A 161 14.01 -11.54 2.59
N PHE A 162 13.18 -12.00 3.53
CA PHE A 162 13.62 -12.34 4.89
C PHE A 162 12.94 -13.62 5.38
N SER A 163 13.55 -14.25 6.39
CA SER A 163 13.07 -15.53 6.91
C SER A 163 11.67 -15.42 7.50
N ARG A 164 10.78 -16.37 7.18
CA ARG A 164 9.47 -16.49 7.84
C ARG A 164 9.56 -16.75 9.35
N ARG A 165 10.72 -17.18 9.85
CA ARG A 165 11.00 -17.41 11.27
C ARG A 165 11.74 -16.25 11.93
N ASP A 166 11.92 -15.13 11.20
CA ASP A 166 12.62 -13.98 11.75
C ASP A 166 11.89 -13.44 12.99
N PRO A 167 12.59 -13.28 14.12
CA PRO A 167 11.96 -12.86 15.37
C PRO A 167 11.45 -11.41 15.34
N ALA A 168 11.92 -10.56 14.42
CA ALA A 168 11.43 -9.19 14.29
C ALA A 168 10.01 -9.14 13.73
N VAL A 169 9.60 -10.14 12.92
CA VAL A 169 8.29 -10.18 12.26
C VAL A 169 7.71 -11.59 12.39
N LYS A 170 7.21 -11.93 13.56
CA LYS A 170 6.58 -13.25 13.81
C LYS A 170 5.15 -13.34 13.28
N ALA A 171 4.43 -12.21 13.21
CA ALA A 171 3.02 -12.21 12.83
C ALA A 171 2.83 -12.57 11.35
N THR A 172 1.77 -13.35 11.12
CA THR A 172 1.25 -13.66 9.78
C THR A 172 -0.03 -12.89 9.48
N TYR A 173 -0.62 -12.26 10.49
CA TYR A 173 -1.87 -11.51 10.41
C TYR A 173 -1.62 -10.04 10.07
N TYR A 174 -2.67 -9.34 9.66
CA TYR A 174 -2.67 -7.90 9.43
C TYR A 174 -2.76 -7.16 10.78
N VAL A 175 -1.62 -6.99 11.44
CA VAL A 175 -1.49 -6.29 12.73
C VAL A 175 -0.42 -5.23 12.65
N LEU A 176 -0.58 -4.16 13.44
CA LEU A 176 0.41 -3.11 13.58
C LEU A 176 1.36 -3.46 14.73
N LEU A 177 2.53 -3.98 14.39
CA LEU A 177 3.56 -4.37 15.35
C LEU A 177 4.42 -3.17 15.77
N ASN A 178 4.97 -3.20 17.01
CA ASN A 178 6.08 -2.33 17.35
C ASN A 178 7.33 -2.78 16.57
N LYS A 179 8.12 -1.82 16.11
CA LYS A 179 9.39 -2.11 15.45
C LYS A 179 10.53 -1.98 16.46
N ASP A 180 10.81 -3.07 17.17
CA ASP A 180 11.93 -3.13 18.12
C ASP A 180 13.26 -3.36 17.39
N LYS A 181 13.23 -4.06 16.25
CA LYS A 181 14.38 -4.36 15.40
C LYS A 181 13.99 -4.58 13.94
N MET A 182 14.98 -4.49 13.06
CA MET A 182 14.82 -4.89 11.67
C MET A 182 14.93 -6.42 11.51
N PRO A 183 14.19 -7.03 10.58
CA PRO A 183 14.45 -8.41 10.19
C PRO A 183 15.82 -8.54 9.53
N LYS A 184 16.43 -9.73 9.62
CA LYS A 184 17.65 -10.05 8.88
C LYS A 184 17.29 -10.24 7.41
N LEU A 185 17.60 -9.23 6.60
CA LEU A 185 17.36 -9.27 5.16
C LEU A 185 18.36 -10.21 4.48
N LEU A 186 17.89 -10.99 3.52
CA LEU A 186 18.71 -11.91 2.74
C LEU A 186 19.28 -11.15 1.55
N SER A 187 20.56 -11.42 1.22
CA SER A 187 21.16 -10.88 0.01
C SER A 187 20.39 -11.33 -1.23
N PRO A 188 20.20 -10.47 -2.23
CA PRO A 188 19.35 -10.77 -3.39
C PRO A 188 19.98 -11.90 -4.23
N LYS A 189 19.54 -13.13 -3.97
CA LYS A 189 19.73 -14.25 -4.90
C LYS A 189 18.55 -14.29 -5.85
N LYS A 190 18.69 -13.68 -7.06
CA LYS A 190 17.66 -13.52 -8.12
C LYS A 190 16.50 -12.60 -7.72
N GLN A 191 16.53 -11.41 -8.26
CA GLN A 191 15.61 -10.30 -8.00
C GLN A 191 14.25 -10.53 -8.63
N PHE A 192 13.20 -10.23 -7.85
CA PHE A 192 11.86 -9.96 -8.36
C PHE A 192 11.82 -8.45 -8.66
N SER A 193 11.83 -8.04 -9.94
CA SER A 193 11.75 -6.63 -10.27
C SER A 193 10.28 -6.17 -10.28
N PHE A 194 9.90 -5.32 -9.35
CA PHE A 194 8.71 -4.50 -9.51
C PHE A 194 9.05 -3.37 -10.49
N ARG A 195 8.33 -3.25 -11.61
CA ARG A 195 8.48 -2.11 -12.52
C ARG A 195 7.91 -0.87 -11.83
N HIS A 196 8.77 -0.09 -11.19
CA HIS A 196 8.42 1.26 -10.77
C HIS A 196 8.36 2.10 -12.05
N GLY A 197 7.14 2.54 -12.41
CA GLY A 197 6.91 3.43 -13.54
C GLY A 197 7.38 4.85 -13.21
N HIS A 198 8.68 5.06 -13.05
CA HIS A 198 9.26 6.40 -13.08
C HIS A 198 9.55 6.74 -14.55
N THR A 199 8.61 7.39 -15.22
CA THR A 199 8.88 8.10 -16.45
C THR A 199 9.82 9.27 -16.13
N LYS A 200 11.13 9.06 -16.33
CA LYS A 200 12.05 10.19 -16.49
C LYS A 200 11.60 10.98 -17.71
N LYS A 201 11.06 12.17 -17.52
CA LYS A 201 10.92 13.16 -18.60
C LYS A 201 12.33 13.39 -19.13
N LYS A 202 12.61 12.93 -20.36
CA LYS A 202 13.76 13.37 -21.13
C LYS A 202 13.55 14.86 -21.42
N GLY A 203 14.43 15.69 -20.88
CA GLY A 203 14.52 17.08 -21.29
C GLY A 203 14.91 17.13 -22.76
N THR A 204 14.05 17.67 -23.59
CA THR A 204 14.39 18.10 -24.95
C THR A 204 15.26 19.34 -24.80
N THR A 205 16.55 19.20 -25.04
CA THR A 205 17.44 20.30 -25.37
C THR A 205 17.07 20.77 -26.74
N GLU A 206 16.40 21.91 -26.84
CA GLU A 206 16.32 22.68 -28.11
C GLU A 206 17.72 23.18 -28.43
N SER A 207 18.28 22.67 -29.50
CA SER A 207 19.45 23.22 -30.17
C SER A 207 18.97 24.37 -31.07
N SER A 208 19.31 25.58 -30.68
CA SER A 208 19.28 26.77 -31.55
C SER A 208 20.37 26.66 -32.60
N TYR A 209 20.00 26.64 -33.85
CA TYR A 209 20.85 27.06 -34.98
C TYR A 209 20.09 28.12 -35.75
N GLU A 210 20.78 29.26 -35.84
CA GLU A 210 20.71 30.39 -36.83
C GLU A 210 19.57 30.45 -37.84
#